data_bd785b34adba5f9df4114fc263a89c4b
#
_entry.id   bd785b34adba5f9df4114fc263a89c4b
#
_cell.length_a   1.000
_cell.length_b   1.000
_cell.length_c   1.000
_cell.angle_alpha   90.00
_cell.angle_beta   90.00
_cell.angle_gamma   90.00
#
_symmetry.space_group_name_H-M   'P 1'
#
loop_
_entity.id
_entity.type
_entity.pdbx_description
1 polymer ?
#
loop_
_entity_poly.entity_id
_entity_poly.type
_entity_poly.pdbx_seq_one_letter_code
_entity_poly.pdbx_strand_id
1 'polypeptide(L)'
;MNTATIILLAAGLSSRMKGRDKLLEDIDGQPLLRLMAGRACKAGVPVCVVLGPGQDARRAALADLNVDIVTAADDDGMAASIRAGVAGRKGPVLIVLADMPEITAQDLYLMVSLGAHAPKAILQAASADGRPGHPVLFPADLVPALSQLRGDQGAKPILSKEGGRVTLLPLADARATTDLDTPEDWAAWHAARNPTT
;
A
#
# COMPACT_ATOMS: atom_id res chain seq x y z
N MET A 1 -21.55 -6.82 8.68
CA MET A 1 -20.10 -7.14 8.56
C MET A 1 -19.36 -5.84 8.44
N ASN A 2 -18.25 -5.66 9.15
CA ASN A 2 -17.46 -4.43 9.00
C ASN A 2 -16.73 -4.47 7.65
N THR A 3 -16.96 -3.45 6.82
CA THR A 3 -16.31 -3.28 5.53
C THR A 3 -14.80 -3.11 5.72
N ALA A 4 -14.01 -3.73 4.85
CA ALA A 4 -12.55 -3.51 4.84
C ALA A 4 -12.24 -2.04 4.54
N THR A 5 -11.07 -1.56 4.99
CA THR A 5 -10.52 -0.25 4.62
C THR A 5 -9.17 -0.45 3.94
N ILE A 6 -8.94 0.21 2.81
CA ILE A 6 -7.61 0.28 2.21
C ILE A 6 -6.80 1.36 2.92
N ILE A 7 -5.61 1.00 3.38
CA ILE A 7 -4.62 1.92 3.97
C ILE A 7 -3.48 2.07 2.97
N LEU A 8 -3.44 3.20 2.27
CA LEU A 8 -2.39 3.51 1.31
C LEU A 8 -1.26 4.25 2.04
N LEU A 9 -0.13 3.57 2.23
CA LEU A 9 1.03 4.13 2.91
C LEU A 9 1.83 5.00 1.94
N ALA A 10 1.88 6.28 2.23
CA ALA A 10 2.48 7.30 1.37
C ALA A 10 3.31 8.33 2.16
N ALA A 11 3.79 7.99 3.37
CA ALA A 11 4.55 8.90 4.23
C ALA A 11 6.07 8.88 4.00
N GLY A 12 6.62 7.87 3.31
CA GLY A 12 8.06 7.70 3.08
C GLY A 12 8.73 8.93 2.44
N LEU A 13 9.97 9.22 2.83
CA LEU A 13 10.67 10.48 2.48
C LEU A 13 11.33 10.50 1.08
N SER A 14 11.23 9.43 0.30
CA SER A 14 11.87 9.31 -1.03
C SER A 14 13.38 9.61 -1.02
N SER A 15 14.09 9.29 0.08
CA SER A 15 15.49 9.70 0.31
C SER A 15 16.48 9.23 -0.78
N ARG A 16 16.16 8.11 -1.45
CA ARG A 16 16.96 7.53 -2.54
C ARG A 16 16.73 8.20 -3.91
N MET A 17 15.77 9.11 -4.03
CA MET A 17 15.37 9.77 -5.28
C MET A 17 16.19 11.02 -5.63
N LYS A 18 17.33 11.26 -4.96
CA LYS A 18 18.24 12.39 -5.27
C LYS A 18 17.51 13.75 -5.26
N GLY A 19 16.64 13.99 -4.27
CA GLY A 19 15.88 15.24 -4.08
C GLY A 19 14.53 15.30 -4.81
N ARG A 20 14.17 14.27 -5.58
CA ARG A 20 12.82 14.12 -6.16
C ARG A 20 11.89 13.38 -5.21
N ASP A 21 10.59 13.56 -5.38
CA ASP A 21 9.57 12.78 -4.66
C ASP A 21 9.02 11.69 -5.57
N LYS A 22 9.35 10.41 -5.26
CA LYS A 22 8.93 9.27 -6.06
C LYS A 22 7.41 9.17 -6.25
N LEU A 23 6.63 9.63 -5.27
CA LEU A 23 5.18 9.56 -5.33
C LEU A 23 4.55 10.69 -6.16
N LEU A 24 5.35 11.70 -6.52
CA LEU A 24 4.95 12.79 -7.42
C LEU A 24 5.52 12.63 -8.84
N GLU A 25 6.31 11.59 -9.10
CA GLU A 25 6.76 11.26 -10.46
C GLU A 25 5.55 10.94 -11.35
N ASP A 26 5.62 11.38 -12.60
CA ASP A 26 4.53 11.23 -13.56
C ASP A 26 4.41 9.80 -14.10
N ILE A 27 3.19 9.29 -14.10
CA ILE A 27 2.81 8.07 -14.81
C ILE A 27 1.56 8.38 -15.63
N ASP A 28 1.70 8.35 -16.95
CA ASP A 28 0.59 8.54 -17.90
C ASP A 28 -0.18 9.86 -17.66
N GLY A 29 0.54 10.95 -17.36
CA GLY A 29 -0.01 12.31 -17.18
C GLY A 29 -0.53 12.60 -15.76
N GLN A 30 -0.20 11.78 -14.77
CA GLN A 30 -0.58 12.05 -13.37
C GLN A 30 0.46 11.53 -12.37
N PRO A 31 0.56 12.13 -11.17
CA PRO A 31 1.44 11.63 -10.11
C PRO A 31 1.13 10.18 -9.73
N LEU A 32 2.18 9.38 -9.45
CA LEU A 32 2.03 7.99 -8.99
C LEU A 32 1.06 7.88 -7.81
N LEU A 33 1.15 8.76 -6.81
CA LEU A 33 0.26 8.76 -5.66
C LEU A 33 -1.22 8.89 -6.07
N ARG A 34 -1.52 9.80 -7.00
CA ARG A 34 -2.88 10.01 -7.52
C ARG A 34 -3.38 8.77 -8.25
N LEU A 35 -2.53 8.16 -9.08
CA LEU A 35 -2.84 6.92 -9.79
C LEU A 35 -3.22 5.81 -8.79
N MET A 36 -2.38 5.59 -7.76
CA MET A 36 -2.60 4.53 -6.78
C MET A 36 -3.83 4.78 -5.92
N ALA A 37 -4.04 6.01 -5.46
CA ALA A 37 -5.25 6.39 -4.71
C ALA A 37 -6.51 6.23 -5.56
N GLY A 38 -6.48 6.62 -6.83
CA GLY A 38 -7.58 6.42 -7.77
C GLY A 38 -7.90 4.93 -8.01
N ARG A 39 -6.87 4.07 -8.08
CA ARG A 39 -7.06 2.60 -8.15
C ARG A 39 -7.69 2.06 -6.87
N ALA A 40 -7.23 2.54 -5.70
CA ALA A 40 -7.79 2.15 -4.42
C ALA A 40 -9.28 2.53 -4.30
N CYS A 41 -9.67 3.73 -4.73
CA CYS A 41 -11.07 4.17 -4.73
C CYS A 41 -11.98 3.25 -5.57
N LYS A 42 -11.45 2.68 -6.68
CA LYS A 42 -12.19 1.76 -7.54
C LYS A 42 -12.43 0.38 -6.91
N ALA A 43 -11.79 0.06 -5.79
CA ALA A 43 -12.05 -1.19 -5.07
C ALA A 43 -13.39 -1.19 -4.30
N GLY A 44 -14.11 -0.07 -4.23
CA GLY A 44 -15.45 0.03 -3.66
C GLY A 44 -15.52 -0.02 -2.13
N VAL A 45 -14.40 0.25 -1.44
CA VAL A 45 -14.31 0.31 0.03
C VAL A 45 -13.66 1.64 0.46
N PRO A 46 -13.82 2.07 1.72
CA PRO A 46 -13.16 3.26 2.23
C PRO A 46 -11.64 3.22 2.02
N VAL A 47 -11.07 4.36 1.66
CA VAL A 47 -9.62 4.52 1.45
C VAL A 47 -9.08 5.57 2.42
N CYS A 48 -8.01 5.22 3.11
CA CYS A 48 -7.24 6.12 3.96
C CYS A 48 -5.81 6.23 3.41
N VAL A 49 -5.39 7.44 3.06
CA VAL A 49 -4.02 7.72 2.63
C VAL A 49 -3.24 8.26 3.82
N VAL A 50 -2.11 7.64 4.11
CA VAL A 50 -1.24 8.06 5.22
C VAL A 50 -0.08 8.87 4.65
N LEU A 51 -0.02 10.14 5.01
CA LEU A 51 1.06 11.06 4.65
C LEU A 51 1.97 11.33 5.86
N GLY A 52 3.18 11.79 5.60
CA GLY A 52 4.06 12.38 6.62
C GLY A 52 3.78 13.86 6.86
N PRO A 53 4.38 14.46 7.88
CA PRO A 53 4.30 15.90 8.12
C PRO A 53 4.86 16.71 6.94
N GLY A 54 4.25 17.84 6.62
CA GLY A 54 4.73 18.78 5.61
C GLY A 54 4.66 18.31 4.15
N GLN A 55 3.99 17.19 3.87
CA GLN A 55 3.85 16.65 2.50
C GLN A 55 2.67 17.27 1.74
N ASP A 56 2.64 18.60 1.65
CA ASP A 56 1.53 19.36 1.07
C ASP A 56 1.36 19.09 -0.43
N ALA A 57 2.45 18.89 -1.18
CA ALA A 57 2.38 18.54 -2.60
C ALA A 57 1.72 17.17 -2.82
N ARG A 58 2.00 16.17 -1.96
CA ARG A 58 1.30 14.88 -1.99
C ARG A 58 -0.18 15.04 -1.65
N ARG A 59 -0.51 15.88 -0.67
CA ARG A 59 -1.89 16.19 -0.31
C ARG A 59 -2.62 16.84 -1.48
N ALA A 60 -1.99 17.79 -2.18
CA ALA A 60 -2.55 18.43 -3.36
C ALA A 60 -2.79 17.44 -4.52
N ALA A 61 -1.91 16.46 -4.71
CA ALA A 61 -2.08 15.40 -5.71
C ALA A 61 -3.32 14.51 -5.46
N LEU A 62 -3.85 14.50 -4.25
CA LEU A 62 -5.05 13.75 -3.85
C LEU A 62 -6.34 14.56 -3.91
N ALA A 63 -6.26 15.84 -4.30
CA ALA A 63 -7.45 16.69 -4.43
C ALA A 63 -8.50 16.01 -5.32
N ASP A 64 -9.77 16.20 -4.99
CA ASP A 64 -10.95 15.65 -5.69
C ASP A 64 -11.10 14.11 -5.62
N LEU A 65 -10.21 13.39 -4.94
CA LEU A 65 -10.42 11.99 -4.64
C LEU A 65 -11.17 11.81 -3.32
N ASN A 66 -12.10 10.85 -3.31
CA ASN A 66 -12.85 10.51 -2.09
C ASN A 66 -12.00 9.61 -1.18
N VAL A 67 -11.04 10.20 -0.48
CA VAL A 67 -10.12 9.53 0.43
C VAL A 67 -10.01 10.27 1.77
N ASP A 68 -9.89 9.53 2.87
CA ASP A 68 -9.47 10.10 4.15
C ASP A 68 -7.95 10.32 4.11
N ILE A 69 -7.46 11.48 4.55
CA ILE A 69 -6.02 11.73 4.66
C ILE A 69 -5.66 11.87 6.14
N VAL A 70 -4.76 11.02 6.61
CA VAL A 70 -4.20 11.10 7.97
C VAL A 70 -2.71 11.39 7.90
N THR A 71 -2.18 12.06 8.93
CA THR A 71 -0.74 12.34 9.04
C THR A 71 -0.13 11.41 10.07
N ALA A 72 0.89 10.65 9.68
CA ALA A 72 1.68 9.84 10.60
C ALA A 72 2.63 10.75 11.39
N ALA A 73 2.93 10.37 12.63
CA ALA A 73 4.04 10.99 13.37
C ALA A 73 5.38 10.62 12.71
N ASP A 74 6.37 11.49 12.84
CA ASP A 74 7.69 11.33 12.19
C ASP A 74 8.72 10.62 13.11
N ASP A 75 8.28 9.76 13.99
CA ASP A 75 9.11 9.27 15.09
C ASP A 75 9.40 7.76 15.08
N ASP A 76 8.78 6.98 14.18
CA ASP A 76 8.83 5.50 14.28
C ASP A 76 8.66 4.79 12.93
N GLY A 77 9.21 5.33 11.88
CA GLY A 77 9.29 4.71 10.57
C GLY A 77 7.97 4.19 9.98
N MET A 78 8.00 3.02 9.35
CA MET A 78 6.81 2.42 8.73
C MET A 78 5.71 2.10 9.76
N ALA A 79 6.08 1.76 10.99
CA ALA A 79 5.12 1.45 12.05
C ALA A 79 4.24 2.65 12.39
N ALA A 80 4.80 3.87 12.43
CA ALA A 80 4.02 5.10 12.65
C ALA A 80 2.93 5.26 11.58
N SER A 81 3.29 5.03 10.32
CA SER A 81 2.34 5.10 9.21
C SER A 81 1.22 4.07 9.33
N ILE A 82 1.56 2.81 9.68
CA ILE A 82 0.55 1.77 9.87
C ILE A 82 -0.38 2.12 11.04
N ARG A 83 0.18 2.53 12.21
CA ARG A 83 -0.60 2.93 13.39
C ARG A 83 -1.57 4.07 13.07
N ALA A 84 -1.10 5.10 12.37
CA ALA A 84 -1.95 6.22 11.95
C ALA A 84 -3.10 5.76 11.04
N GLY A 85 -2.79 4.91 10.07
CA GLY A 85 -3.79 4.39 9.13
C GLY A 85 -4.84 3.49 9.76
N VAL A 86 -4.49 2.69 10.79
CA VAL A 86 -5.42 1.78 11.44
C VAL A 86 -6.17 2.39 12.62
N ALA A 87 -5.81 3.61 13.04
CA ALA A 87 -6.41 4.26 14.20
C ALA A 87 -7.94 4.35 14.07
N GLY A 88 -8.65 3.89 15.12
CA GLY A 88 -10.11 3.91 15.20
C GLY A 88 -10.83 2.90 14.28
N ARG A 89 -10.12 2.11 13.48
CA ARG A 89 -10.73 1.13 12.57
C ARG A 89 -11.05 -0.17 13.31
N LYS A 90 -12.20 -0.77 12.96
CA LYS A 90 -12.72 -1.99 13.61
C LYS A 90 -12.89 -3.14 12.62
N GLY A 91 -12.79 -2.87 11.32
CA GLY A 91 -12.88 -3.86 10.24
C GLY A 91 -11.52 -4.34 9.76
N PRO A 92 -11.48 -5.27 8.79
CA PRO A 92 -10.25 -5.68 8.12
C PRO A 92 -9.55 -4.47 7.48
N VAL A 93 -8.22 -4.54 7.32
CA VAL A 93 -7.43 -3.48 6.67
C VAL A 93 -6.53 -4.06 5.59
N LEU A 94 -6.57 -3.48 4.40
CA LEU A 94 -5.67 -3.80 3.29
C LEU A 94 -4.54 -2.76 3.25
N ILE A 95 -3.34 -3.17 3.63
CA ILE A 95 -2.16 -2.29 3.59
C ILE A 95 -1.56 -2.34 2.19
N VAL A 96 -1.47 -1.17 1.57
CA VAL A 96 -0.96 -0.96 0.21
C VAL A 96 0.19 0.04 0.27
N LEU A 97 1.29 -0.24 -0.42
CA LEU A 97 2.39 0.72 -0.59
C LEU A 97 2.11 1.60 -1.82
N ALA A 98 2.32 2.91 -1.70
CA ALA A 98 1.98 3.85 -2.76
C ALA A 98 3.00 3.87 -3.93
N ASP A 99 4.15 3.22 -3.76
CA ASP A 99 5.26 3.15 -4.72
C ASP A 99 5.27 1.88 -5.59
N MET A 100 4.14 1.17 -5.64
CA MET A 100 3.99 -0.08 -6.39
C MET A 100 3.07 0.12 -7.62
N PRO A 101 3.57 0.70 -8.72
CA PRO A 101 2.75 1.12 -9.87
C PRO A 101 2.10 -0.04 -10.63
N GLU A 102 2.54 -1.27 -10.43
CA GLU A 102 1.98 -2.46 -11.10
C GLU A 102 0.69 -2.97 -10.44
N ILE A 103 0.42 -2.62 -9.17
CA ILE A 103 -0.81 -3.01 -8.47
C ILE A 103 -2.01 -2.34 -9.12
N THR A 104 -2.97 -3.12 -9.58
CA THR A 104 -4.16 -2.64 -10.28
C THR A 104 -5.37 -2.49 -9.35
N ALA A 105 -6.39 -1.76 -9.81
CA ALA A 105 -7.67 -1.69 -9.11
C ALA A 105 -8.34 -3.07 -8.96
N GLN A 106 -8.14 -3.95 -9.96
CA GLN A 106 -8.68 -5.31 -9.94
C GLN A 106 -8.00 -6.17 -8.88
N ASP A 107 -6.68 -6.03 -8.69
CA ASP A 107 -5.95 -6.74 -7.63
C ASP A 107 -6.46 -6.34 -6.24
N LEU A 108 -6.66 -5.03 -6.02
CA LEU A 108 -7.19 -4.50 -4.75
C LEU A 108 -8.62 -4.98 -4.48
N TYR A 109 -9.50 -4.92 -5.50
CA TYR A 109 -10.86 -5.42 -5.41
C TYR A 109 -10.89 -6.91 -5.08
N LEU A 110 -10.06 -7.72 -5.76
CA LEU A 110 -9.97 -9.17 -5.55
C LEU A 110 -9.56 -9.48 -4.10
N MET A 111 -8.53 -8.82 -3.58
CA MET A 111 -8.06 -9.03 -2.20
C MET A 111 -9.14 -8.70 -1.17
N VAL A 112 -9.84 -7.57 -1.34
CA VAL A 112 -10.95 -7.16 -0.46
C VAL A 112 -12.08 -8.19 -0.51
N SER A 113 -12.45 -8.63 -1.72
CA SER A 113 -13.54 -9.59 -1.94
C SER A 113 -13.21 -10.96 -1.33
N LEU A 114 -12.01 -11.48 -1.53
CA LEU A 114 -11.56 -12.74 -0.94
C LEU A 114 -11.49 -12.66 0.59
N GLY A 115 -11.02 -11.53 1.14
CA GLY A 115 -10.98 -11.30 2.58
C GLY A 115 -12.34 -11.36 3.26
N ALA A 116 -13.39 -10.92 2.57
CA ALA A 116 -14.76 -11.03 3.07
C ALA A 116 -15.23 -12.49 3.23
N HIS A 117 -14.71 -13.42 2.42
CA HIS A 117 -15.01 -14.85 2.49
C HIS A 117 -14.06 -15.63 3.43
N ALA A 118 -12.92 -15.03 3.80
CA ALA A 118 -11.94 -15.64 4.69
C ALA A 118 -11.63 -14.73 5.90
N PRO A 119 -12.60 -14.47 6.79
CA PRO A 119 -12.53 -13.37 7.79
C PRO A 119 -11.46 -13.54 8.87
N LYS A 120 -10.75 -14.66 8.89
CA LYS A 120 -9.64 -14.94 9.81
C LYS A 120 -8.29 -15.07 9.11
N ALA A 121 -8.26 -15.15 7.77
CA ALA A 121 -7.03 -15.26 7.01
C ALA A 121 -6.32 -13.90 6.88
N ILE A 122 -5.01 -13.96 6.83
CA ILE A 122 -4.17 -12.88 6.31
C ILE A 122 -3.97 -13.21 4.82
N LEU A 123 -4.40 -12.32 3.93
CA LEU A 123 -4.13 -12.50 2.50
C LEU A 123 -2.93 -11.64 2.13
N GLN A 124 -1.85 -12.26 1.70
CA GLN A 124 -0.66 -11.57 1.25
C GLN A 124 -0.48 -11.77 -0.25
N ALA A 125 -0.40 -10.68 -0.99
CA ALA A 125 -0.07 -10.75 -2.41
C ALA A 125 1.33 -11.35 -2.59
N ALA A 126 1.48 -12.13 -3.65
CA ALA A 126 2.75 -12.70 -4.07
C ALA A 126 2.96 -12.47 -5.57
N SER A 127 4.20 -12.43 -6.03
CA SER A 127 4.51 -12.48 -7.46
C SER A 127 4.11 -13.83 -8.06
N ALA A 128 4.06 -13.92 -9.38
CA ALA A 128 3.68 -15.15 -10.08
C ALA A 128 4.57 -16.36 -9.71
N ASP A 129 5.85 -16.12 -9.37
CA ASP A 129 6.80 -17.12 -8.90
C ASP A 129 6.68 -17.44 -7.39
N GLY A 130 5.68 -16.87 -6.69
CA GLY A 130 5.36 -17.16 -5.29
C GLY A 130 6.14 -16.35 -4.25
N ARG A 131 6.90 -15.32 -4.64
CA ARG A 131 7.58 -14.44 -3.66
C ARG A 131 6.57 -13.53 -2.95
N PRO A 132 6.47 -13.59 -1.60
CA PRO A 132 5.56 -12.73 -0.85
C PRO A 132 5.90 -11.25 -1.03
N GLY A 133 4.85 -10.42 -1.17
CA GLY A 133 4.97 -8.98 -1.35
C GLY A 133 3.79 -8.21 -0.76
N HIS A 134 3.39 -7.17 -1.44
CA HIS A 134 2.25 -6.32 -1.12
C HIS A 134 1.23 -6.31 -2.27
N PRO A 135 -0.05 -5.97 -1.99
CA PRO A 135 -0.67 -5.61 -0.71
C PRO A 135 -0.84 -6.77 0.29
N VAL A 136 -1.15 -6.41 1.56
CA VAL A 136 -1.46 -7.40 2.60
C VAL A 136 -2.78 -7.03 3.28
N LEU A 137 -3.75 -7.93 3.27
CA LEU A 137 -4.99 -7.79 4.01
C LEU A 137 -4.87 -8.47 5.37
N PHE A 138 -5.09 -7.70 6.42
CA PHE A 138 -5.17 -8.18 7.79
C PHE A 138 -6.63 -8.25 8.24
N PRO A 139 -7.05 -9.35 8.87
CA PRO A 139 -8.38 -9.47 9.45
C PRO A 139 -8.56 -8.52 10.64
N ALA A 140 -9.82 -8.24 10.99
CA ALA A 140 -10.18 -7.25 12.01
C ALA A 140 -9.57 -7.54 13.39
N ASP A 141 -9.42 -8.81 13.77
CA ASP A 141 -8.85 -9.20 15.06
C ASP A 141 -7.34 -8.91 15.19
N LEU A 142 -6.64 -8.62 14.09
CA LEU A 142 -5.24 -8.21 14.10
C LEU A 142 -5.02 -6.68 14.07
N VAL A 143 -6.08 -5.88 13.91
CA VAL A 143 -5.98 -4.41 13.95
C VAL A 143 -5.39 -3.90 15.27
N PRO A 144 -5.74 -4.45 16.46
CA PRO A 144 -5.08 -4.08 17.71
C PRO A 144 -3.56 -4.35 17.71
N ALA A 145 -3.12 -5.45 17.09
CA ALA A 145 -1.69 -5.77 16.98
C ALA A 145 -0.97 -4.78 16.02
N LEU A 146 -1.60 -4.42 14.90
CA LEU A 146 -1.08 -3.39 13.98
C LEU A 146 -0.93 -2.04 14.67
N SER A 147 -1.81 -1.67 15.59
CA SER A 147 -1.75 -0.42 16.34
C SER A 147 -0.62 -0.38 17.38
N GLN A 148 0.03 -1.50 17.66
CA GLN A 148 1.15 -1.62 18.62
C GLN A 148 2.52 -1.78 17.94
N LEU A 149 2.58 -1.78 16.60
CA LEU A 149 3.83 -1.90 15.85
C LEU A 149 4.83 -0.78 16.22
N ARG A 150 6.13 -1.09 16.10
CA ARG A 150 7.23 -0.18 16.36
C ARG A 150 8.32 -0.31 15.28
N GLY A 151 9.02 0.78 14.99
CA GLY A 151 10.19 0.81 14.11
C GLY A 151 9.87 0.61 12.64
N ASP A 152 10.90 0.24 11.86
CA ASP A 152 10.85 0.20 10.40
C ASP A 152 10.46 -1.15 9.79
N GLN A 153 10.27 -2.18 10.61
CA GLN A 153 9.98 -3.53 10.11
C GLN A 153 8.56 -3.69 9.53
N GLY A 154 7.73 -2.65 9.64
CA GLY A 154 6.35 -2.71 9.20
C GLY A 154 5.57 -3.83 9.90
N ALA A 155 4.72 -4.54 9.15
CA ALA A 155 3.90 -5.62 9.69
C ALA A 155 4.59 -7.02 9.69
N LYS A 156 5.88 -7.11 9.31
CA LYS A 156 6.62 -8.39 9.28
C LYS A 156 6.55 -9.19 10.59
N PRO A 157 6.65 -8.59 11.79
CA PRO A 157 6.54 -9.34 13.04
C PRO A 157 5.17 -10.03 13.19
N ILE A 158 4.10 -9.40 12.75
CA ILE A 158 2.75 -9.99 12.79
C ILE A 158 2.64 -11.14 11.78
N LEU A 159 3.13 -10.94 10.54
CA LEU A 159 3.15 -11.99 9.52
C LEU A 159 3.93 -13.22 9.99
N SER A 160 5.08 -13.02 10.64
CA SER A 160 5.89 -14.12 11.17
C SER A 160 5.17 -14.85 12.31
N LYS A 161 4.56 -14.13 13.25
CA LYS A 161 3.83 -14.71 14.38
C LYS A 161 2.58 -15.47 13.94
N GLU A 162 1.86 -14.96 12.96
CA GLU A 162 0.57 -15.47 12.49
C GLU A 162 0.73 -16.29 11.19
N GLY A 163 1.92 -16.85 10.93
CA GLY A 163 2.26 -17.54 9.68
C GLY A 163 1.27 -18.63 9.27
N GLY A 164 0.69 -19.34 10.25
CA GLY A 164 -0.34 -20.35 10.00
C GLY A 164 -1.67 -19.80 9.46
N ARG A 165 -1.87 -18.48 9.47
CA ARG A 165 -3.05 -17.79 8.93
C ARG A 165 -2.77 -17.08 7.60
N VAL A 166 -1.51 -17.06 7.16
CA VAL A 166 -1.11 -16.39 5.91
C VAL A 166 -1.46 -17.26 4.72
N THR A 167 -2.24 -16.71 3.81
CA THR A 167 -2.51 -17.29 2.49
C THR A 167 -1.90 -16.38 1.43
N LEU A 168 -1.00 -16.92 0.62
CA LEU A 168 -0.42 -16.19 -0.51
C LEU A 168 -1.41 -16.15 -1.66
N LEU A 169 -1.60 -14.97 -2.23
CA LEU A 169 -2.40 -14.73 -3.42
C LEU A 169 -1.46 -14.32 -4.57
N PRO A 170 -1.16 -15.24 -5.50
CA PRO A 170 -0.34 -14.89 -6.66
C PRO A 170 -1.05 -13.84 -7.53
N LEU A 171 -0.36 -12.72 -7.78
CA LEU A 171 -0.75 -11.73 -8.79
C LEU A 171 0.03 -11.97 -10.06
N ALA A 172 -0.39 -11.34 -11.16
CA ALA A 172 0.32 -11.47 -12.42
C ALA A 172 1.74 -10.89 -12.33
N ASP A 173 2.69 -11.56 -12.96
CA ASP A 173 4.09 -11.13 -13.08
C ASP A 173 4.74 -10.82 -11.72
N ALA A 174 5.47 -9.71 -11.63
CA ALA A 174 6.13 -9.25 -10.42
C ALA A 174 5.33 -8.17 -9.67
N ARG A 175 4.05 -7.97 -9.96
CA ARG A 175 3.24 -6.84 -9.43
C ARG A 175 3.31 -6.69 -7.92
N ALA A 176 3.29 -7.79 -7.18
CA ALA A 176 3.33 -7.79 -5.74
C ALA A 176 4.70 -7.42 -5.14
N THR A 177 5.74 -7.36 -5.95
CA THR A 177 7.14 -7.19 -5.53
C THR A 177 7.89 -6.09 -6.30
N THR A 178 7.18 -5.36 -7.18
CA THR A 178 7.76 -4.23 -7.93
C THR A 178 7.46 -2.92 -7.20
N ASP A 179 8.45 -2.39 -6.53
CA ASP A 179 8.47 -1.06 -5.90
C ASP A 179 9.51 -0.17 -6.59
N LEU A 180 9.21 1.13 -6.74
CA LEU A 180 10.09 2.09 -7.42
C LEU A 180 10.73 3.04 -6.41
N ASP A 181 11.94 2.72 -5.99
CA ASP A 181 12.63 3.39 -4.91
C ASP A 181 13.73 4.36 -5.37
N THR A 182 14.32 4.10 -6.52
CA THR A 182 15.47 4.84 -7.05
C THR A 182 15.20 5.37 -8.47
N PRO A 183 15.92 6.40 -8.94
CA PRO A 183 15.84 6.83 -10.33
C PRO A 183 16.13 5.72 -11.34
N GLU A 184 16.99 4.79 -10.96
CA GLU A 184 17.39 3.65 -11.76
C GLU A 184 16.22 2.65 -11.92
N ASP A 185 15.45 2.39 -10.83
CA ASP A 185 14.22 1.57 -10.87
C ASP A 185 13.18 2.20 -11.80
N TRP A 186 12.98 3.52 -11.69
CA TRP A 186 12.07 4.27 -12.55
C TRP A 186 12.46 4.18 -14.03
N ALA A 187 13.75 4.35 -14.34
CA ALA A 187 14.23 4.25 -15.72
C ALA A 187 14.02 2.85 -16.29
N ALA A 188 14.35 1.80 -15.53
CA ALA A 188 14.16 0.41 -15.94
C ALA A 188 12.67 0.08 -16.15
N TRP A 189 11.82 0.55 -15.25
CA TRP A 189 10.38 0.33 -15.32
C TRP A 189 9.75 1.02 -16.54
N HIS A 190 10.13 2.28 -16.84
CA HIS A 190 9.67 2.98 -18.04
C HIS A 190 10.13 2.29 -19.33
N ALA A 191 11.39 1.82 -19.37
CA ALA A 191 11.91 1.10 -20.52
C ALA A 191 11.15 -0.23 -20.78
N ALA A 192 10.78 -0.94 -19.72
CA ALA A 192 10.01 -2.17 -19.83
C ALA A 192 8.57 -1.94 -20.34
N ARG A 193 7.95 -0.80 -20.00
CA ARG A 193 6.59 -0.44 -20.49
C ARG A 193 6.56 0.06 -21.93
N ASN A 194 7.65 0.68 -22.39
CA ASN A 194 7.77 1.27 -23.72
C ASN A 194 8.97 0.65 -24.45
N PRO A 195 8.90 -0.64 -24.80
CA PRO A 195 10.00 -1.26 -25.55
C PRO A 195 10.15 -0.50 -26.88
N THR A 196 11.33 0.12 -27.07
CA THR A 196 11.67 0.76 -28.33
C THR A 196 11.62 -0.33 -29.42
N THR A 197 10.66 -0.20 -30.34
CA THR A 197 10.51 -1.07 -31.52
C THR A 197 11.68 -0.90 -32.47
#